data_f766d1839053ba41c79105cfbcfa83f2
#
_entry.id   f766d1839053ba41c79105cfbcfa83f2
#
_cell.length_a   1.000
_cell.length_b   1.000
_cell.length_c   1.000
_cell.angle_alpha   90.00
_cell.angle_beta   90.00
_cell.angle_gamma   90.00
#
_symmetry.space_group_name_H-M   'P 1'
#
loop_
_entity.id
_entity.type
_entity.pdbx_description
1 polymer ?
#
loop_
_entity_poly.entity_id
_entity_poly.type
_entity_poly.pdbx_seq_one_letter_code
_entity_poly.pdbx_strand_id
1 'polypeptide(L)'
;VDLVIEAFIELYKRGSEAQITFYGGTEERLEELRNRYDLPPTIHFKGIVNEVPYHLHQCYLSASYTELFANACIEALSQGLLALLSDVEIAHRFYANQSNAINLFKSKSELIQKIEEMEEPDFYLSNEKNLALASRYSLEKVAQIYRELLDRNF
;
A
#
# COMPACT_ATOMS: atom_id res chain seq x y z
N VAL A 1 5.14 5.03 9.68
CA VAL A 1 6.34 5.24 8.82
C VAL A 1 7.54 4.53 9.42
N ASP A 2 7.89 4.77 10.69
CA ASP A 2 9.09 4.24 11.35
C ASP A 2 9.24 2.72 11.23
N LEU A 3 8.20 1.94 11.53
CA LEU A 3 8.19 0.48 11.38
C LEU A 3 8.61 0.03 9.97
N VAL A 4 8.13 0.74 8.94
CA VAL A 4 8.44 0.42 7.54
C VAL A 4 9.89 0.75 7.22
N ILE A 5 10.39 1.93 7.64
CA ILE A 5 11.79 2.31 7.44
C ILE A 5 12.72 1.28 8.09
N GLU A 6 12.44 0.91 9.34
CA GLU A 6 13.24 -0.10 10.06
C GLU A 6 13.21 -1.48 9.37
N ALA A 7 12.07 -1.88 8.80
CA ALA A 7 11.96 -3.12 8.04
C ALA A 7 12.85 -3.10 6.79
N PHE A 8 12.83 -2.02 6.02
CA PHE A 8 13.65 -1.91 4.80
C PHE A 8 15.14 -1.71 5.09
N ILE A 9 15.52 -1.08 6.21
CA ILE A 9 16.91 -1.07 6.68
C ILE A 9 17.38 -2.49 6.99
N GLU A 10 16.54 -3.29 7.65
CA GLU A 10 16.87 -4.67 7.99
C GLU A 10 16.94 -5.57 6.75
N LEU A 11 16.01 -5.44 5.82
CA LEU A 11 16.03 -6.13 4.52
C LEU A 11 17.33 -5.83 3.76
N TYR A 12 17.71 -4.56 3.65
CA TYR A 12 18.97 -4.18 3.00
C TYR A 12 20.18 -4.83 3.66
N LYS A 13 20.24 -4.88 5.01
CA LYS A 13 21.32 -5.56 5.74
C LYS A 13 21.36 -7.06 5.51
N ARG A 14 20.24 -7.68 5.15
CA ARG A 14 20.14 -9.09 4.78
C ARG A 14 20.47 -9.36 3.31
N GLY A 15 20.73 -8.31 2.51
CA GLY A 15 21.07 -8.40 1.09
C GLY A 15 19.86 -8.40 0.15
N SER A 16 18.64 -8.07 0.64
CA SER A 16 17.46 -7.86 -0.19
C SER A 16 17.63 -6.66 -1.11
N GLU A 17 17.15 -6.77 -2.34
CA GLU A 17 17.11 -5.69 -3.33
C GLU A 17 15.78 -4.92 -3.33
N ALA A 18 14.85 -5.28 -2.45
CA ALA A 18 13.57 -4.63 -2.33
C ALA A 18 13.73 -3.12 -2.08
N GLN A 19 12.99 -2.32 -2.85
CA GLN A 19 12.99 -0.87 -2.76
C GLN A 19 11.66 -0.35 -2.26
N ILE A 20 11.70 0.77 -1.53
CA ILE A 20 10.51 1.48 -1.12
C ILE A 20 10.58 2.96 -1.50
N THR A 21 9.46 3.49 -1.96
CA THR A 21 9.29 4.92 -2.24
C THR A 21 8.14 5.47 -1.41
N PHE A 22 8.45 6.49 -0.60
CA PHE A 22 7.46 7.25 0.16
C PHE A 22 7.03 8.47 -0.65
N TYR A 23 5.73 8.59 -0.86
CA TYR A 23 5.09 9.76 -1.46
C TYR A 23 4.35 10.55 -0.39
N GLY A 24 4.37 11.89 -0.49
CA GLY A 24 3.78 12.77 0.50
C GLY A 24 4.76 13.20 1.60
N GLY A 25 4.23 13.91 2.58
CA GLY A 25 5.04 14.52 3.65
C GLY A 25 5.65 15.88 3.27
N THR A 26 5.81 16.74 4.27
CA THR A 26 6.54 18.03 4.10
C THR A 26 8.03 17.78 4.07
N GLU A 27 8.80 18.68 3.44
CA GLU A 27 10.26 18.55 3.38
C GLU A 27 10.89 18.49 4.78
N GLU A 28 10.39 19.28 5.73
CA GLU A 28 10.82 19.22 7.14
C GLU A 28 10.69 17.82 7.74
N ARG A 29 9.55 17.15 7.49
CA ARG A 29 9.32 15.79 7.97
C ARG A 29 10.24 14.78 7.30
N LEU A 30 10.51 14.96 6.01
CA LEU A 30 11.42 14.07 5.28
C LEU A 30 12.88 14.26 5.73
N GLU A 31 13.30 15.50 5.99
CA GLU A 31 14.62 15.78 6.56
C GLU A 31 14.78 15.18 7.96
N GLU A 32 13.76 15.29 8.80
CA GLU A 32 13.75 14.65 10.12
C GLU A 32 13.99 13.13 10.02
N LEU A 33 13.32 12.46 9.08
CA LEU A 33 13.50 11.02 8.84
C LEU A 33 14.90 10.71 8.30
N ARG A 34 15.43 11.50 7.35
CA ARG A 34 16.80 11.35 6.83
C ARG A 34 17.85 11.52 7.92
N ASN A 35 17.63 12.41 8.86
CA ASN A 35 18.56 12.66 9.98
C ASN A 35 18.45 11.60 11.09
N ARG A 36 17.28 10.98 11.25
CA ARG A 36 17.03 9.98 12.31
C ARG A 36 17.58 8.60 11.95
N TYR A 37 17.57 8.24 10.67
CA TYR A 37 17.93 6.91 10.19
C TYR A 37 19.14 6.95 9.26
N ASP A 38 20.02 5.96 9.38
CA ASP A 38 21.04 5.67 8.38
C ASP A 38 20.37 4.92 7.21
N LEU A 39 19.87 5.69 6.23
CA LEU A 39 19.01 5.21 5.17
C LEU A 39 19.83 4.53 4.07
N PRO A 40 19.54 3.26 3.73
CA PRO A 40 20.14 2.61 2.59
C PRO A 40 19.62 3.22 1.26
N PRO A 41 20.34 2.98 0.14
CA PRO A 41 19.94 3.50 -1.17
C PRO A 41 18.61 2.94 -1.70
N THR A 42 18.06 1.92 -1.06
CA THR A 42 16.77 1.30 -1.38
C THR A 42 15.55 2.04 -0.81
N ILE A 43 15.76 3.08 0.01
CA ILE A 43 14.68 3.89 0.59
C ILE A 43 14.65 5.26 -0.07
N HIS A 44 13.54 5.59 -0.70
CA HIS A 44 13.35 6.82 -1.45
C HIS A 44 12.23 7.67 -0.86
N PHE A 45 12.44 9.00 -0.78
CA PHE A 45 11.43 9.99 -0.42
C PHE A 45 11.21 10.95 -1.59
N LYS A 46 9.95 11.06 -2.06
CA LYS A 46 9.57 11.91 -3.20
C LYS A 46 8.79 13.15 -2.80
N GLY A 47 8.41 13.26 -1.50
CA GLY A 47 7.59 14.38 -1.04
C GLY A 47 6.20 14.41 -1.67
N ILE A 48 5.61 15.60 -1.72
CA ILE A 48 4.29 15.82 -2.32
C ILE A 48 4.42 15.78 -3.84
N VAL A 49 3.62 14.94 -4.49
CA VAL A 49 3.53 14.80 -5.94
C VAL A 49 2.09 15.08 -6.40
N ASN A 50 1.92 15.57 -7.63
CA ASN A 50 0.59 15.78 -8.19
C ASN A 50 -0.15 14.46 -8.45
N GLU A 51 0.60 13.44 -8.85
CA GLU A 51 0.10 12.10 -9.15
C GLU A 51 1.14 11.05 -8.75
N VAL A 52 0.71 9.99 -8.07
CA VAL A 52 1.58 8.88 -7.71
C VAL A 52 1.76 7.97 -8.93
N PRO A 53 3.00 7.72 -9.39
CA PRO A 53 3.23 6.89 -10.58
C PRO A 53 3.13 5.39 -10.23
N TYR A 54 1.94 4.90 -9.95
CA TYR A 54 1.69 3.52 -9.54
C TYR A 54 2.26 2.49 -10.52
N HIS A 55 2.28 2.79 -11.82
CA HIS A 55 2.82 1.93 -12.87
C HIS A 55 4.32 1.62 -12.75
N LEU A 56 5.05 2.34 -11.90
CA LEU A 56 6.46 2.09 -11.59
C LEU A 56 6.66 1.13 -10.40
N HIS A 57 5.57 0.68 -9.80
CA HIS A 57 5.60 -0.12 -8.57
C HIS A 57 4.86 -1.45 -8.74
N GLN A 58 5.24 -2.45 -7.93
CA GLN A 58 4.61 -3.76 -7.90
C GLN A 58 3.62 -3.89 -6.74
N CYS A 59 3.87 -3.18 -5.65
CA CYS A 59 3.13 -3.32 -4.41
C CYS A 59 2.87 -1.98 -3.75
N TYR A 60 1.65 -1.81 -3.23
CA TYR A 60 1.27 -0.74 -2.32
C TYR A 60 1.45 -1.21 -0.87
N LEU A 61 2.06 -0.38 -0.02
CA LEU A 61 2.27 -0.68 1.38
C LEU A 61 1.63 0.38 2.27
N SER A 62 0.78 -0.05 3.21
CA SER A 62 0.23 0.80 4.28
C SER A 62 0.46 0.19 5.66
N ALA A 63 1.11 0.96 6.52
CA ALA A 63 1.29 0.67 7.95
C ALA A 63 0.48 1.64 8.82
N SER A 64 -0.66 2.11 8.33
CA SER A 64 -1.59 2.98 9.08
C SER A 64 -2.20 2.25 10.26
N TYR A 65 -2.39 2.99 11.37
CA TYR A 65 -3.11 2.53 12.55
C TYR A 65 -4.59 2.96 12.55
N THR A 66 -4.94 3.94 11.73
CA THR A 66 -6.31 4.46 11.59
C THR A 66 -6.55 4.83 10.14
N GLU A 67 -7.57 4.24 9.55
CA GLU A 67 -7.95 4.47 8.16
C GLU A 67 -9.49 4.39 8.06
N LEU A 68 -10.14 5.45 7.61
CA LEU A 68 -11.60 5.42 7.39
C LEU A 68 -11.95 4.75 6.06
N PHE A 69 -11.24 5.17 5.01
CA PHE A 69 -11.36 4.62 3.68
C PHE A 69 -10.02 4.79 2.97
N ALA A 70 -9.33 3.68 2.70
CA ALA A 70 -7.99 3.70 2.15
C ALA A 70 -7.98 4.04 0.64
N ASN A 71 -8.29 5.30 0.27
CA ASN A 71 -8.35 5.74 -1.13
C ASN A 71 -7.08 5.37 -1.90
N ALA A 72 -5.90 5.68 -1.35
CA ALA A 72 -4.63 5.34 -1.98
C ALA A 72 -4.46 3.83 -2.21
N CYS A 73 -5.01 2.99 -1.33
CA CYS A 73 -5.04 1.55 -1.53
C CYS A 73 -5.91 1.19 -2.74
N ILE A 74 -7.12 1.74 -2.83
CA ILE A 74 -8.03 1.48 -3.95
C ILE A 74 -7.44 1.98 -5.27
N GLU A 75 -6.80 3.14 -5.27
CA GLU A 75 -6.09 3.66 -6.44
C GLU A 75 -4.98 2.71 -6.89
N ALA A 76 -4.14 2.24 -5.97
CA ALA A 76 -3.08 1.28 -6.26
C ALA A 76 -3.63 -0.05 -6.80
N LEU A 77 -4.68 -0.58 -6.19
CA LEU A 77 -5.36 -1.80 -6.66
C LEU A 77 -5.96 -1.62 -8.06
N SER A 78 -6.47 -0.43 -8.39
CA SER A 78 -7.00 -0.12 -9.73
C SER A 78 -5.93 -0.12 -10.82
N GLN A 79 -4.68 0.07 -10.44
CA GLN A 79 -3.51 -0.04 -11.32
C GLN A 79 -2.89 -1.45 -11.31
N GLY A 80 -3.53 -2.40 -10.63
CA GLY A 80 -3.11 -3.79 -10.59
C GLY A 80 -1.99 -4.11 -9.59
N LEU A 81 -1.68 -3.20 -8.67
CA LEU A 81 -0.66 -3.46 -7.66
C LEU A 81 -1.13 -4.51 -6.65
N LEU A 82 -0.17 -5.24 -6.09
CA LEU A 82 -0.36 -5.99 -4.86
C LEU A 82 -0.51 -5.02 -3.68
N ALA A 83 -1.02 -5.48 -2.55
CA ALA A 83 -1.06 -4.66 -1.35
C ALA A 83 -0.57 -5.42 -0.11
N LEU A 84 0.30 -4.77 0.66
CA LEU A 84 0.70 -5.15 2.01
C LEU A 84 0.12 -4.13 2.99
N LEU A 85 -0.82 -4.56 3.83
CA LEU A 85 -1.55 -3.68 4.73
C LEU A 85 -1.40 -4.14 6.18
N SER A 86 -1.29 -3.18 7.11
CA SER A 86 -1.25 -3.51 8.54
C SER A 86 -2.56 -4.13 9.01
N ASP A 87 -2.49 -5.24 9.77
CA ASP A 87 -3.66 -5.94 10.34
C ASP A 87 -4.17 -5.28 11.64
N VAL A 88 -3.98 -4.00 11.80
CA VAL A 88 -4.48 -3.23 12.95
C VAL A 88 -5.72 -2.43 12.61
N GLU A 89 -6.05 -2.31 11.34
CA GLU A 89 -7.11 -1.45 10.84
C GLU A 89 -8.26 -2.26 10.22
N ILE A 90 -9.50 -1.88 10.56
CA ILE A 90 -10.71 -2.59 10.10
C ILE A 90 -10.85 -2.49 8.58
N ALA A 91 -10.55 -1.32 7.99
CA ALA A 91 -10.62 -1.12 6.55
C ALA A 91 -9.66 -2.06 5.79
N HIS A 92 -8.46 -2.28 6.31
CA HIS A 92 -7.48 -3.19 5.72
C HIS A 92 -8.00 -4.64 5.70
N ARG A 93 -8.56 -5.11 6.81
CA ARG A 93 -9.18 -6.46 6.89
C ARG A 93 -10.36 -6.61 5.95
N PHE A 94 -11.16 -5.56 5.81
CA PHE A 94 -12.29 -5.55 4.89
C PHE A 94 -11.85 -5.78 3.45
N TYR A 95 -10.79 -5.10 3.00
CA TYR A 95 -10.24 -5.30 1.66
C TYR A 95 -9.55 -6.66 1.49
N ALA A 96 -8.76 -7.08 2.48
CA ALA A 96 -8.05 -8.36 2.44
C ALA A 96 -8.99 -9.56 2.30
N ASN A 97 -10.18 -9.50 2.90
CA ASN A 97 -11.20 -10.52 2.76
C ASN A 97 -11.80 -10.62 1.34
N GLN A 98 -11.53 -9.66 0.46
CA GLN A 98 -12.10 -9.58 -0.89
C GLN A 98 -11.09 -9.90 -1.99
N SER A 99 -9.78 -9.95 -1.69
CA SER A 99 -8.75 -10.25 -2.67
C SER A 99 -7.56 -10.99 -2.05
N ASN A 100 -7.12 -12.07 -2.70
CA ASN A 100 -5.94 -12.84 -2.29
C ASN A 100 -4.62 -12.10 -2.57
N ALA A 101 -4.65 -11.04 -3.37
CA ALA A 101 -3.48 -10.22 -3.66
C ALA A 101 -3.28 -9.08 -2.63
N ILE A 102 -4.10 -9.08 -1.58
CA ILE A 102 -3.94 -8.20 -0.42
C ILE A 102 -3.48 -9.06 0.76
N ASN A 103 -2.29 -8.76 1.27
CA ASN A 103 -1.70 -9.44 2.40
C ASN A 103 -1.69 -8.53 3.63
N LEU A 104 -2.02 -9.10 4.78
CA LEU A 104 -1.97 -8.38 6.06
C LEU A 104 -0.68 -8.72 6.81
N PHE A 105 -0.13 -7.75 7.54
CA PHE A 105 0.98 -7.96 8.47
C PHE A 105 0.70 -7.30 9.82
N LYS A 106 1.16 -7.91 10.91
CA LYS A 106 0.96 -7.45 12.30
C LYS A 106 2.22 -6.87 12.93
N SER A 107 3.36 -7.19 12.36
CA SER A 107 4.65 -6.83 12.93
C SER A 107 5.68 -6.53 11.86
N LYS A 108 6.80 -5.90 12.27
CA LYS A 108 7.95 -5.69 11.40
C LYS A 108 8.49 -7.00 10.82
N SER A 109 8.56 -8.05 11.63
CA SER A 109 9.05 -9.36 11.18
C SER A 109 8.15 -10.01 10.14
N GLU A 110 6.83 -9.92 10.30
CA GLU A 110 5.89 -10.40 9.28
C GLU A 110 5.97 -9.57 7.99
N LEU A 111 6.15 -8.25 8.10
CA LEU A 111 6.36 -7.40 6.93
C LEU A 111 7.61 -7.81 6.15
N ILE A 112 8.74 -8.00 6.86
CA ILE A 112 10.00 -8.46 6.27
C ILE A 112 9.80 -9.79 5.57
N GLN A 113 9.22 -10.78 6.25
CA GLN A 113 8.97 -12.11 5.68
C GLN A 113 8.15 -12.02 4.39
N LYS A 114 7.07 -11.22 4.37
CA LYS A 114 6.23 -11.07 3.17
C LYS A 114 6.95 -10.40 2.01
N ILE A 115 7.86 -9.47 2.29
CA ILE A 115 8.67 -8.84 1.25
C ILE A 115 9.69 -9.87 0.71
N GLU A 116 10.36 -10.62 1.57
CA GLU A 116 11.28 -11.69 1.17
C GLU A 116 10.56 -12.75 0.30
N GLU A 117 9.33 -13.15 0.68
CA GLU A 117 8.49 -14.05 -0.12
C GLU A 117 8.17 -13.48 -1.52
N MET A 118 8.00 -12.15 -1.64
CA MET A 118 7.74 -11.48 -2.93
C MET A 118 8.99 -11.38 -3.83
N GLU A 119 10.19 -11.51 -3.28
CA GLU A 119 11.45 -11.54 -4.05
C GLU A 119 11.76 -12.93 -4.63
N GLU A 120 11.04 -14.00 -4.21
CA GLU A 120 11.25 -15.35 -4.72
C GLU A 120 10.87 -15.44 -6.21
N PRO A 121 11.70 -16.12 -7.06
CA PRO A 121 11.49 -16.17 -8.51
C PRO A 121 10.12 -16.77 -8.93
N ASP A 122 9.58 -17.67 -8.12
CA ASP A 122 8.30 -18.33 -8.37
C ASP A 122 7.11 -17.59 -7.75
N PHE A 123 7.36 -16.42 -7.14
CA PHE A 123 6.28 -15.61 -6.57
C PHE A 123 5.39 -15.04 -7.68
N TYR A 124 4.16 -15.53 -7.73
CA TYR A 124 3.15 -15.04 -8.66
C TYR A 124 1.84 -14.83 -7.93
N LEU A 125 1.32 -13.61 -7.97
CA LEU A 125 -0.04 -13.29 -7.55
C LEU A 125 -0.81 -12.67 -8.71
N SER A 126 -1.97 -13.25 -9.01
CA SER A 126 -2.88 -12.65 -9.99
C SER A 126 -3.47 -11.35 -9.45
N ASN A 127 -3.32 -10.28 -10.22
CA ASN A 127 -3.88 -8.97 -9.91
C ASN A 127 -5.35 -8.80 -10.37
N GLU A 128 -5.92 -9.78 -11.05
CA GLU A 128 -7.29 -9.72 -11.57
C GLU A 128 -8.33 -9.44 -10.49
N LYS A 129 -8.16 -10.05 -9.31
CA LYS A 129 -9.06 -9.81 -8.16
C LYS A 129 -8.91 -8.40 -7.61
N ASN A 130 -7.72 -7.82 -7.67
CA ASN A 130 -7.48 -6.43 -7.24
C ASN A 130 -8.18 -5.46 -8.19
N LEU A 131 -8.06 -5.65 -9.49
CA LEU A 131 -8.77 -4.85 -10.49
C LEU A 131 -10.28 -4.97 -10.32
N ALA A 132 -10.80 -6.19 -10.12
CA ALA A 132 -12.22 -6.43 -9.87
C ALA A 132 -12.69 -5.79 -8.55
N LEU A 133 -11.89 -5.81 -7.50
CA LEU A 133 -12.18 -5.15 -6.24
C LEU A 133 -12.22 -3.62 -6.43
N ALA A 134 -11.20 -3.04 -7.02
CA ALA A 134 -11.10 -1.60 -7.22
C ALA A 134 -12.26 -1.06 -8.10
N SER A 135 -12.70 -1.82 -9.10
CA SER A 135 -13.81 -1.41 -9.97
C SER A 135 -15.14 -1.21 -9.23
N ARG A 136 -15.33 -1.83 -8.06
CA ARG A 136 -16.52 -1.65 -7.23
C ARG A 136 -16.57 -0.27 -6.56
N TYR A 137 -15.43 0.38 -6.45
CA TYR A 137 -15.26 1.70 -5.83
C TYR A 137 -15.01 2.79 -6.87
N SER A 138 -15.23 2.52 -8.16
CA SER A 138 -15.13 3.54 -9.20
C SER A 138 -16.19 4.63 -8.99
N LEU A 139 -15.87 5.86 -9.42
CA LEU A 139 -16.80 6.99 -9.33
C LEU A 139 -18.14 6.69 -9.97
N GLU A 140 -18.17 5.97 -11.09
CA GLU A 140 -19.39 5.57 -11.81
C GLU A 140 -20.26 4.67 -10.93
N LYS A 141 -19.66 3.67 -10.25
CA LYS A 141 -20.40 2.76 -9.35
C LYS A 141 -20.92 3.47 -8.14
N VAL A 142 -20.11 4.32 -7.53
CA VAL A 142 -20.54 5.14 -6.37
C VAL A 142 -21.67 6.09 -6.78
N ALA A 143 -21.55 6.78 -7.92
CA ALA A 143 -22.59 7.65 -8.44
C ALA A 143 -23.89 6.88 -8.77
N GLN A 144 -23.78 5.66 -9.30
CA GLN A 144 -24.94 4.81 -9.54
C GLN A 144 -25.67 4.46 -8.25
N ILE A 145 -24.94 4.05 -7.20
CA ILE A 145 -25.53 3.72 -5.88
C ILE A 145 -26.27 4.94 -5.31
N TYR A 146 -25.66 6.12 -5.38
CA TYR A 146 -26.32 7.35 -4.91
C TYR A 146 -27.60 7.67 -5.68
N ARG A 147 -27.63 7.54 -7.01
CA ARG A 147 -28.85 7.72 -7.80
C ARG A 147 -29.95 6.74 -7.39
N GLU A 148 -29.62 5.46 -7.27
CA GLU A 148 -30.59 4.44 -6.85
C GLU A 148 -31.15 4.69 -5.44
N LEU A 149 -30.33 5.23 -4.53
CA LEU A 149 -30.77 5.61 -3.18
C LEU A 149 -31.71 6.83 -3.21
N LEU A 150 -31.45 7.81 -4.06
CA LEU A 150 -32.31 8.99 -4.24
C LEU A 150 -33.65 8.60 -4.86
N ASP A 151 -33.63 7.77 -5.92
CA ASP A 151 -34.84 7.33 -6.63
C ASP A 151 -35.75 6.47 -5.76
N ARG A 152 -35.24 5.80 -4.71
CA ARG A 152 -36.06 5.00 -3.77
C ARG A 152 -36.71 5.83 -2.68
N ASN A 153 -36.26 7.04 -2.43
CA ASN A 153 -36.74 7.88 -1.31
C ASN A 153 -37.58 9.07 -1.77
N PHE A 154 -37.86 9.17 -3.06
CA PHE A 154 -38.73 10.15 -3.68
C PHE A 154 -39.69 9.48 -4.70
#